data_c94ea21636833a64ce3320438cd41c6e
#
_entry.id   c94ea21636833a64ce3320438cd41c6e
#
_cell.length_a   1.000
_cell.length_b   1.000
_cell.length_c   1.000
_cell.angle_alpha   90.00
_cell.angle_beta   90.00
_cell.angle_gamma   90.00
#
_symmetry.space_group_name_H-M   'P 1'
#
loop_
_entity.id
_entity.type
_entity.pdbx_description
1 polymer ?
#
loop_
_entity_poly.entity_id
_entity_poly.type
_entity_poly.pdbx_seq_one_letter_code
_entity_poly.pdbx_strand_id
1 'polypeptide(L)'
;MGADYIMKKVIVKGPLLSQTGYGEQARFALRALRSRPDLFDLYLMNLEWGKSNHVIEDDEERAWIIEQIKKTAQFINSGNAAFDISLQVTIPNEFEKMAPINVGYTAGIETTKVAPQWLQMTNENMDKLIVTSNHAKNVFIQTVTMAQDQNGNKFPYKLDKPVDVVSYPVKPSKTKEVELDLPHDFNFFVTSQWGTRKNLENTIRWFVEENIDQEVGLVIKTNSIKNSVIDREFTHRRLAALLSTYPERKCSVVLLHGYMSEAEMQSLYRHDKIKALINIAHGEGFGLPLFDAAAAGLPIITVGWSGQCDFLFMPEKDKKGRIKQKAKFLKVDFDVAPVQPEAHWGGVIEPDSSWAHAKEGSYKMALRKMRKEHHIYRGLAKELKKWVNETFTSENQYKQFVEAFDYDSPDVWLSELGDIVKEYE
;
A
#
# COMPACT_ATOMS: atom_id res chain seq x y z
N MET A 1 -9.10 39.31 13.50
CA MET A 1 -8.22 39.63 12.40
C MET A 1 -7.77 38.27 11.84
N GLY A 2 -8.22 37.89 10.65
CA GLY A 2 -7.76 36.64 10.02
C GLY A 2 -6.29 36.83 9.60
N ALA A 3 -5.39 35.99 10.07
CA ALA A 3 -4.07 35.91 9.49
C ALA A 3 -4.25 35.61 8.00
N ASP A 4 -3.76 36.46 7.12
CA ASP A 4 -3.67 36.18 5.70
C ASP A 4 -2.75 34.96 5.55
N TYR A 5 -3.36 33.79 5.46
CA TYR A 5 -2.62 32.53 5.22
C TYR A 5 -1.97 32.61 3.85
N ILE A 6 -0.66 32.75 3.82
CA ILE A 6 0.08 32.75 2.56
C ILE A 6 0.06 31.34 2.00
N MET A 7 -0.57 31.15 0.84
CA MET A 7 -0.64 29.87 0.14
C MET A 7 0.76 29.33 -0.15
N LYS A 8 1.10 28.15 0.37
CA LYS A 8 2.42 27.53 0.23
C LYS A 8 2.58 26.85 -1.14
N LYS A 9 3.70 27.09 -1.82
CA LYS A 9 4.06 26.38 -3.05
C LYS A 9 4.65 25.03 -2.72
N VAL A 10 3.96 23.96 -3.12
CA VAL A 10 4.33 22.59 -2.81
C VAL A 10 4.77 21.86 -4.07
N ILE A 11 6.03 21.40 -4.11
CA ILE A 11 6.49 20.46 -5.14
C ILE A 11 6.21 19.03 -4.70
N VAL A 12 5.42 18.29 -5.49
CA VAL A 12 5.12 16.87 -5.25
C VAL A 12 5.89 16.03 -6.26
N LYS A 13 6.87 15.26 -5.76
CA LYS A 13 7.66 14.31 -6.54
C LYS A 13 7.17 12.90 -6.27
N GLY A 14 6.79 12.15 -7.31
CA GLY A 14 6.32 10.78 -7.16
C GLY A 14 5.87 10.14 -8.47
N PRO A 15 5.53 8.84 -8.47
CA PRO A 15 5.11 8.11 -9.67
C PRO A 15 3.63 8.38 -10.01
N LEU A 16 3.27 9.63 -10.24
CA LEU A 16 1.91 10.14 -10.35
C LEU A 16 1.06 9.43 -11.42
N LEU A 17 1.71 9.00 -12.51
CA LEU A 17 1.08 8.35 -13.66
C LEU A 17 1.28 6.83 -13.69
N SER A 18 1.82 6.22 -12.64
CA SER A 18 2.03 4.77 -12.54
C SER A 18 0.80 4.03 -12.03
N GLN A 19 0.54 2.83 -12.57
CA GLN A 19 -0.50 1.89 -12.11
C GLN A 19 -0.02 1.00 -10.95
N THR A 20 0.87 1.47 -10.10
CA THR A 20 1.38 0.75 -8.94
C THR A 20 0.76 1.23 -7.64
N GLY A 21 1.04 0.51 -6.54
CA GLY A 21 0.67 0.96 -5.20
C GLY A 21 1.24 2.34 -4.85
N TYR A 22 2.50 2.62 -5.25
CA TYR A 22 3.11 3.95 -5.09
C TYR A 22 2.45 5.02 -5.98
N GLY A 23 1.99 4.64 -7.18
CA GLY A 23 1.20 5.56 -8.01
C GLY A 23 -0.12 5.94 -7.35
N GLU A 24 -0.83 4.96 -6.77
CA GLU A 24 -2.06 5.25 -6.00
C GLU A 24 -1.77 6.07 -4.75
N GLN A 25 -0.66 5.79 -4.07
CA GLN A 25 -0.20 6.56 -2.92
C GLN A 25 0.05 8.03 -3.29
N ALA A 26 0.71 8.27 -4.41
CA ALA A 26 0.97 9.62 -4.91
C ALA A 26 -0.33 10.36 -5.28
N ARG A 27 -1.26 9.70 -5.98
CA ARG A 27 -2.57 10.30 -6.31
C ARG A 27 -3.43 10.54 -5.09
N PHE A 28 -3.40 9.66 -4.08
CA PHE A 28 -4.07 9.92 -2.81
C PHE A 28 -3.53 11.20 -2.15
N ALA A 29 -2.21 11.35 -2.06
CA ALA A 29 -1.60 12.56 -1.51
C ALA A 29 -2.01 13.82 -2.29
N LEU A 30 -2.03 13.74 -3.63
CA LEU A 30 -2.52 14.85 -4.46
C LEU A 30 -3.99 15.21 -4.17
N ARG A 31 -4.87 14.22 -4.08
CA ARG A 31 -6.29 14.44 -3.76
C ARG A 31 -6.46 15.10 -2.39
N ALA A 32 -5.66 14.66 -1.41
CA ALA A 32 -5.67 15.24 -0.07
C ALA A 32 -5.21 16.71 -0.08
N LEU A 33 -4.09 17.03 -0.73
CA LEU A 33 -3.61 18.42 -0.81
C LEU A 33 -4.56 19.31 -1.65
N ARG A 34 -5.13 18.78 -2.74
CA ARG A 34 -6.14 19.48 -3.54
C ARG A 34 -7.44 19.78 -2.79
N SER A 35 -7.74 19.07 -1.71
CA SER A 35 -8.91 19.38 -0.88
C SER A 35 -8.75 20.70 -0.11
N ARG A 36 -7.53 21.25 -0.07
CA ARG A 36 -7.20 22.53 0.57
C ARG A 36 -6.49 23.49 -0.40
N PRO A 37 -7.19 23.92 -1.47
CA PRO A 37 -6.63 24.87 -2.45
C PRO A 37 -6.38 26.27 -1.85
N ASP A 38 -6.93 26.55 -0.68
CA ASP A 38 -6.68 27.72 0.13
C ASP A 38 -5.29 27.71 0.78
N LEU A 39 -4.69 26.55 1.00
CA LEU A 39 -3.40 26.39 1.66
C LEU A 39 -2.25 26.09 0.69
N PHE A 40 -2.53 25.36 -0.42
CA PHE A 40 -1.48 24.78 -1.25
C PHE A 40 -1.61 25.12 -2.73
N ASP A 41 -0.55 25.67 -3.30
CA ASP A 41 -0.33 25.80 -4.75
C ASP A 41 0.58 24.67 -5.22
N LEU A 42 0.03 23.69 -5.96
CA LEU A 42 0.71 22.42 -6.28
C LEU A 42 1.50 22.50 -7.58
N TYR A 43 2.72 21.96 -7.52
CA TYR A 43 3.65 21.74 -8.61
C TYR A 43 4.02 20.25 -8.65
N LEU A 44 4.01 19.61 -9.82
CA LEU A 44 4.15 18.17 -9.92
C LEU A 44 5.39 17.76 -10.72
N MET A 45 6.13 16.80 -10.16
CA MET A 45 7.26 16.15 -10.80
C MET A 45 6.99 14.63 -10.86
N ASN A 46 6.70 14.12 -12.05
CA ASN A 46 6.45 12.68 -12.22
C ASN A 46 7.73 11.89 -12.27
N LEU A 47 7.79 10.82 -11.45
CA LEU A 47 8.85 9.82 -11.49
C LEU A 47 8.42 8.63 -12.36
N GLU A 48 9.34 8.11 -13.16
CA GLU A 48 9.18 6.80 -13.76
C GLU A 48 9.38 5.72 -12.70
N TRP A 49 8.43 4.81 -12.56
CA TRP A 49 8.46 3.77 -11.54
C TRP A 49 8.80 2.41 -12.15
N GLY A 50 10.09 2.17 -12.30
CA GLY A 50 10.64 0.93 -12.86
C GLY A 50 10.01 0.56 -14.21
N LYS A 51 9.64 -0.71 -14.37
CA LYS A 51 8.98 -1.24 -15.59
C LYS A 51 7.45 -1.30 -15.43
N SER A 52 6.85 -0.43 -14.60
CA SER A 52 5.40 -0.44 -14.35
C SER A 52 4.59 0.05 -15.55
N ASN A 53 3.28 -0.23 -15.52
CA ASN A 53 2.34 0.33 -16.50
C ASN A 53 1.98 1.77 -16.11
N HIS A 54 1.66 2.59 -17.11
CA HIS A 54 1.09 3.91 -16.91
C HIS A 54 -0.44 3.85 -16.77
N VAL A 55 -1.02 4.85 -16.09
CA VAL A 55 -2.46 5.09 -16.09
C VAL A 55 -2.87 5.44 -17.53
N ILE A 56 -3.77 4.63 -18.09
CA ILE A 56 -4.26 4.78 -19.46
C ILE A 56 -5.67 5.39 -19.53
N GLU A 57 -6.39 5.45 -18.41
CA GLU A 57 -7.68 6.14 -18.35
C GLU A 57 -7.49 7.62 -18.63
N ASP A 58 -8.25 8.13 -19.60
CA ASP A 58 -8.23 9.54 -19.98
C ASP A 58 -9.33 10.27 -19.20
N ASP A 59 -9.08 10.46 -17.92
CA ASP A 59 -9.98 11.10 -16.97
C ASP A 59 -9.48 12.51 -16.56
N GLU A 60 -10.33 13.21 -15.84
CA GLU A 60 -10.05 14.57 -15.36
C GLU A 60 -8.83 14.63 -14.43
N GLU A 61 -8.59 13.57 -13.63
CA GLU A 61 -7.45 13.54 -12.73
C GLU A 61 -6.13 13.44 -13.50
N ARG A 62 -6.06 12.54 -14.49
CA ARG A 62 -4.87 12.42 -15.36
C ARG A 62 -4.62 13.70 -16.16
N ALA A 63 -5.66 14.30 -16.75
CA ALA A 63 -5.55 15.54 -17.47
C ALA A 63 -5.00 16.67 -16.58
N TRP A 64 -5.54 16.79 -15.36
CA TRP A 64 -5.06 17.77 -14.38
C TRP A 64 -3.60 17.52 -13.97
N ILE A 65 -3.20 16.26 -13.70
CA ILE A 65 -1.81 15.92 -13.39
C ILE A 65 -0.86 16.37 -14.49
N ILE A 66 -1.20 16.08 -15.76
CA ILE A 66 -0.40 16.46 -16.92
C ILE A 66 -0.29 18.01 -17.02
N GLU A 67 -1.35 18.72 -16.75
CA GLU A 67 -1.36 20.18 -16.75
C GLU A 67 -0.44 20.76 -15.67
N GLN A 68 -0.51 20.22 -14.45
CA GLN A 68 0.37 20.64 -13.35
C GLN A 68 1.84 20.31 -13.63
N ILE A 69 2.16 19.18 -14.27
CA ILE A 69 3.53 18.88 -14.71
C ILE A 69 4.03 19.93 -15.71
N LYS A 70 3.20 20.36 -16.67
CA LYS A 70 3.55 21.44 -17.61
C LYS A 70 3.76 22.78 -16.89
N LYS A 71 2.86 23.13 -15.96
CA LYS A 71 3.00 24.32 -15.09
C LYS A 71 4.33 24.30 -14.34
N THR A 72 4.70 23.16 -13.76
CA THR A 72 5.96 22.98 -13.04
C THR A 72 7.17 23.23 -13.94
N ALA A 73 7.18 22.64 -15.15
CA ALA A 73 8.25 22.84 -16.11
C ALA A 73 8.40 24.32 -16.50
N GLN A 74 7.29 25.03 -16.75
CA GLN A 74 7.30 26.44 -17.07
C GLN A 74 7.84 27.29 -15.89
N PHE A 75 7.41 26.95 -14.66
CA PHE A 75 7.88 27.67 -13.46
C PHE A 75 9.38 27.49 -13.25
N ILE A 76 9.89 26.25 -13.36
CA ILE A 76 11.33 25.98 -13.25
C ILE A 76 12.13 26.73 -14.34
N ASN A 77 11.65 26.71 -15.58
CA ASN A 77 12.29 27.38 -16.72
C ASN A 77 12.29 28.91 -16.60
N SER A 78 11.47 29.50 -15.73
CA SER A 78 11.50 30.95 -15.48
C SER A 78 12.76 31.39 -14.74
N GLY A 79 13.56 30.47 -14.19
CA GLY A 79 14.82 30.73 -13.53
C GLY A 79 14.71 31.20 -12.06
N ASN A 80 13.47 31.45 -11.57
CA ASN A 80 13.22 31.93 -10.21
C ASN A 80 12.30 30.96 -9.42
N ALA A 81 12.32 29.68 -9.77
CA ALA A 81 11.48 28.70 -9.09
C ALA A 81 11.96 28.47 -7.66
N ALA A 82 11.10 28.75 -6.69
CA ALA A 82 11.29 28.41 -5.29
C ALA A 82 10.02 27.75 -4.77
N PHE A 83 10.20 26.66 -4.02
CA PHE A 83 9.13 25.93 -3.36
C PHE A 83 9.27 26.06 -1.85
N ASP A 84 8.17 26.13 -1.13
CA ASP A 84 8.16 26.24 0.32
C ASP A 84 8.28 24.85 0.97
N ILE A 85 7.62 23.86 0.38
CA ILE A 85 7.57 22.48 0.88
C ILE A 85 7.76 21.50 -0.29
N SER A 86 8.50 20.42 -0.07
CA SER A 86 8.52 19.26 -0.95
C SER A 86 7.76 18.08 -0.30
N LEU A 87 6.94 17.39 -1.09
CA LEU A 87 6.38 16.07 -0.77
C LEU A 87 6.97 15.04 -1.72
N GLN A 88 7.67 14.04 -1.18
CA GLN A 88 8.31 13.02 -1.98
C GLN A 88 7.69 11.65 -1.72
N VAL A 89 6.95 11.14 -2.72
CA VAL A 89 6.22 9.87 -2.65
C VAL A 89 7.04 8.80 -3.37
N THR A 90 7.96 8.18 -2.65
CA THR A 90 8.90 7.19 -3.21
C THR A 90 9.52 6.35 -2.09
N ILE A 91 10.43 5.42 -2.45
CA ILE A 91 11.29 4.74 -1.46
C ILE A 91 12.34 5.71 -0.95
N PRO A 92 12.75 5.61 0.33
CA PRO A 92 13.67 6.56 0.93
C PRO A 92 15.04 6.71 0.26
N ASN A 93 15.50 5.70 -0.50
CA ASN A 93 16.72 5.79 -1.30
C ASN A 93 16.75 7.00 -2.26
N GLU A 94 15.57 7.48 -2.66
CA GLU A 94 15.40 8.56 -3.63
C GLU A 94 15.02 9.91 -3.00
N PHE A 95 15.05 9.99 -1.66
CA PHE A 95 14.80 11.24 -0.95
C PHE A 95 15.94 12.22 -1.13
N GLU A 96 15.59 13.47 -1.40
CA GLU A 96 16.55 14.56 -1.61
C GLU A 96 15.99 15.88 -1.06
N LYS A 97 16.85 16.83 -0.76
CA LYS A 97 16.42 18.19 -0.37
C LYS A 97 15.97 18.96 -1.61
N MET A 98 14.71 19.33 -1.66
CA MET A 98 14.10 20.07 -2.78
C MET A 98 13.50 21.42 -2.35
N ALA A 99 13.27 21.63 -1.07
CA ALA A 99 12.66 22.82 -0.50
C ALA A 99 13.24 23.08 0.90
N PRO A 100 12.94 24.22 1.55
CA PRO A 100 13.24 24.42 2.96
C PRO A 100 12.64 23.36 3.88
N ILE A 101 11.41 22.92 3.60
CA ILE A 101 10.74 21.83 4.33
C ILE A 101 10.55 20.64 3.38
N ASN A 102 10.96 19.45 3.82
CA ASN A 102 10.91 18.24 3.01
C ASN A 102 10.17 17.11 3.74
N VAL A 103 9.06 16.65 3.18
CA VAL A 103 8.24 15.57 3.74
C VAL A 103 8.36 14.33 2.86
N GLY A 104 8.82 13.23 3.46
CA GLY A 104 8.83 11.92 2.80
C GLY A 104 7.50 11.20 3.01
N TYR A 105 6.94 10.58 1.98
CA TYR A 105 5.79 9.71 2.08
C TYR A 105 6.07 8.37 1.42
N THR A 106 6.21 7.31 2.22
CA THR A 106 6.57 5.96 1.74
C THR A 106 5.57 4.91 2.21
N ALA A 107 5.38 3.87 1.39
CA ALA A 107 4.60 2.70 1.81
C ALA A 107 5.28 1.90 2.93
N GLY A 108 6.55 2.21 3.19
CA GLY A 108 7.38 1.48 4.14
C GLY A 108 7.87 0.16 3.58
N ILE A 109 8.12 -0.77 4.46
CA ILE A 109 8.66 -2.08 4.15
C ILE A 109 7.79 -3.18 4.75
N GLU A 110 7.78 -4.33 4.12
CA GLU A 110 7.01 -5.49 4.56
C GLU A 110 7.79 -6.45 5.47
N THR A 111 9.04 -6.12 5.78
CA THR A 111 9.93 -6.92 6.64
C THR A 111 10.02 -6.35 8.05
N THR A 112 10.82 -6.98 8.89
CA THR A 112 11.06 -6.56 10.29
C THR A 112 12.05 -5.41 10.43
N LYS A 113 12.71 -5.00 9.35
CA LYS A 113 13.71 -3.92 9.34
C LYS A 113 13.64 -3.12 8.05
N VAL A 114 13.93 -1.82 8.12
CA VAL A 114 14.25 -1.03 6.94
C VAL A 114 15.75 -1.10 6.63
N ALA A 115 16.12 -0.87 5.37
CA ALA A 115 17.52 -0.80 5.00
C ALA A 115 18.23 0.36 5.72
N PRO A 116 19.52 0.22 6.12
CA PRO A 116 20.28 1.30 6.75
C PRO A 116 20.28 2.60 5.95
N GLN A 117 20.36 2.49 4.62
CA GLN A 117 20.29 3.62 3.72
C GLN A 117 18.96 4.39 3.83
N TRP A 118 17.84 3.71 4.14
CA TRP A 118 16.55 4.37 4.33
C TRP A 118 16.56 5.30 5.54
N LEU A 119 17.19 4.87 6.64
CA LEU A 119 17.36 5.72 7.83
C LEU A 119 18.23 6.93 7.51
N GLN A 120 19.36 6.69 6.83
CA GLN A 120 20.29 7.74 6.45
C GLN A 120 19.62 8.79 5.56
N MET A 121 19.03 8.37 4.43
CA MET A 121 18.41 9.29 3.47
C MET A 121 17.24 10.06 4.08
N THR A 122 16.48 9.42 4.99
CA THR A 122 15.41 10.11 5.71
C THR A 122 15.94 11.13 6.68
N ASN A 123 16.93 10.79 7.53
CA ASN A 123 17.49 11.71 8.51
C ASN A 123 18.20 12.92 7.85
N GLU A 124 18.91 12.69 6.75
CA GLU A 124 19.67 13.74 6.05
C GLU A 124 18.79 14.67 5.21
N ASN A 125 17.72 14.15 4.61
CA ASN A 125 17.00 14.87 3.58
C ASN A 125 15.57 15.26 3.96
N MET A 126 14.96 14.61 4.95
CA MET A 126 13.57 14.86 5.34
C MET A 126 13.48 15.52 6.71
N ASP A 127 12.48 16.36 6.87
CA ASP A 127 12.10 16.94 8.15
C ASP A 127 11.08 16.06 8.86
N LYS A 128 10.28 15.31 8.08
CA LYS A 128 9.23 14.42 8.55
C LYS A 128 9.00 13.25 7.59
N LEU A 129 8.54 12.13 8.14
CA LEU A 129 8.12 10.96 7.38
C LEU A 129 6.65 10.66 7.61
N ILE A 130 5.91 10.42 6.54
CA ILE A 130 4.55 9.86 6.56
C ILE A 130 4.64 8.43 6.03
N VAL A 131 3.94 7.50 6.67
CA VAL A 131 3.85 6.10 6.24
C VAL A 131 2.39 5.64 6.20
N THR A 132 2.13 4.53 5.51
CA THR A 132 0.76 4.07 5.24
C THR A 132 0.17 3.18 6.34
N SER A 133 1.01 2.69 7.29
CA SER A 133 0.57 1.76 8.31
C SER A 133 1.39 1.84 9.60
N ASN A 134 0.79 1.39 10.70
CA ASN A 134 1.48 1.25 11.98
C ASN A 134 2.64 0.25 11.92
N HIS A 135 2.53 -0.80 11.09
CA HIS A 135 3.64 -1.70 10.85
C HIS A 135 4.86 -0.93 10.30
N ALA A 136 4.68 -0.18 9.23
CA ALA A 136 5.75 0.63 8.64
C ALA A 136 6.35 1.61 9.66
N LYS A 137 5.51 2.34 10.41
CA LYS A 137 5.99 3.25 11.49
C LYS A 137 6.84 2.51 12.50
N ASN A 138 6.35 1.39 13.02
CA ASN A 138 7.05 0.61 14.05
C ASN A 138 8.40 0.08 13.54
N VAL A 139 8.45 -0.39 12.29
CA VAL A 139 9.69 -0.90 11.69
C VAL A 139 10.72 0.23 11.53
N PHE A 140 10.32 1.42 11.07
CA PHE A 140 11.22 2.57 11.01
C PHE A 140 11.78 2.98 12.37
N ILE A 141 10.93 3.04 13.40
CA ILE A 141 11.33 3.46 14.75
C ILE A 141 12.20 2.40 15.44
N GLN A 142 11.92 1.11 15.22
CA GLN A 142 12.60 0.01 15.90
C GLN A 142 13.90 -0.42 15.20
N THR A 143 14.09 -0.05 13.93
CA THR A 143 15.33 -0.40 13.23
C THR A 143 16.50 0.41 13.80
N VAL A 144 17.50 -0.33 14.28
CA VAL A 144 18.79 0.21 14.72
C VAL A 144 19.88 -0.47 13.88
N THR A 145 20.73 0.33 13.29
CA THR A 145 21.92 -0.14 12.57
C THR A 145 23.19 0.44 13.20
N MET A 146 24.34 -0.08 12.83
CA MET A 146 25.64 0.47 13.28
C MET A 146 26.22 1.35 12.19
N ALA A 147 26.36 2.63 12.49
CA ALA A 147 27.10 3.58 11.65
C ALA A 147 28.55 3.72 12.17
N GLN A 148 29.42 4.29 11.34
CA GLN A 148 30.81 4.56 11.68
C GLN A 148 31.13 6.01 11.38
N ASP A 149 31.76 6.70 12.33
CA ASP A 149 32.21 8.06 12.15
C ASP A 149 33.54 8.13 11.34
N GLN A 150 34.00 9.34 11.06
CA GLN A 150 35.23 9.57 10.30
C GLN A 150 36.49 9.03 11.03
N ASN A 151 36.42 8.82 12.36
CA ASN A 151 37.48 8.27 13.17
C ASN A 151 37.43 6.74 13.33
N GLY A 152 36.44 6.09 12.70
CA GLY A 152 36.28 4.67 12.78
C GLY A 152 35.43 4.18 13.98
N ASN A 153 34.91 5.08 14.83
CA ASN A 153 34.10 4.70 15.97
C ASN A 153 32.69 4.27 15.51
N LYS A 154 32.26 3.11 15.99
CA LYS A 154 30.94 2.60 15.69
C LYS A 154 29.91 3.11 16.71
N PHE A 155 28.75 3.53 16.22
CA PHE A 155 27.64 3.99 17.06
C PHE A 155 26.29 3.49 16.54
N PRO A 156 25.28 3.32 17.43
CA PRO A 156 23.92 2.97 17.00
C PRO A 156 23.31 4.11 16.20
N TYR A 157 22.80 3.79 15.02
CA TYR A 157 22.12 4.73 14.14
C TYR A 157 20.66 4.33 13.97
N LYS A 158 19.77 5.27 14.15
CA LYS A 158 18.30 5.10 14.09
C LYS A 158 17.63 6.30 13.44
N LEU A 159 16.36 6.19 13.14
CA LEU A 159 15.57 7.33 12.69
C LEU A 159 15.48 8.39 13.79
N ASP A 160 15.72 9.65 13.42
CA ASP A 160 15.61 10.83 14.29
C ASP A 160 14.46 11.78 13.90
N LYS A 161 13.72 11.45 12.84
CA LYS A 161 12.61 12.26 12.33
C LYS A 161 11.26 11.77 12.85
N PRO A 162 10.28 12.68 13.03
CA PRO A 162 8.93 12.30 13.37
C PRO A 162 8.29 11.46 12.27
N VAL A 163 7.46 10.48 12.67
CA VAL A 163 6.75 9.58 11.74
C VAL A 163 5.27 9.60 12.04
N ASP A 164 4.46 9.99 11.06
CA ASP A 164 3.01 9.89 11.12
C ASP A 164 2.49 8.75 10.26
N VAL A 165 1.33 8.23 10.65
CA VAL A 165 0.62 7.18 9.90
C VAL A 165 -0.62 7.77 9.28
N VAL A 166 -0.73 7.67 7.95
CA VAL A 166 -1.95 8.03 7.23
C VAL A 166 -2.33 6.90 6.29
N SER A 167 -3.43 6.24 6.59
CA SER A 167 -3.97 5.14 5.78
C SER A 167 -4.72 5.66 4.55
N TYR A 168 -4.94 4.78 3.56
CA TYR A 168 -5.71 5.15 2.37
C TYR A 168 -7.21 5.32 2.67
N PRO A 169 -7.91 6.17 1.92
CA PRO A 169 -9.37 6.22 1.95
C PRO A 169 -9.98 5.05 1.20
N VAL A 170 -11.22 4.72 1.55
CA VAL A 170 -12.04 3.82 0.76
C VAL A 170 -12.34 4.49 -0.59
N LYS A 171 -12.18 3.74 -1.67
CA LYS A 171 -12.48 4.20 -3.02
C LYS A 171 -13.99 4.23 -3.28
N PRO A 172 -14.47 5.13 -4.16
CA PRO A 172 -15.87 5.14 -4.57
C PRO A 172 -16.30 3.78 -5.14
N SER A 173 -17.45 3.28 -4.73
CA SER A 173 -18.00 1.99 -5.14
C SER A 173 -18.65 2.06 -6.54
N LYS A 174 -17.89 2.47 -7.55
CA LYS A 174 -18.33 2.38 -8.95
C LYS A 174 -18.02 0.98 -9.47
N THR A 175 -19.00 0.34 -10.08
CA THR A 175 -18.86 -0.98 -10.70
C THR A 175 -19.18 -0.91 -12.19
N LYS A 176 -18.52 -1.79 -12.96
CA LYS A 176 -18.81 -2.02 -14.38
C LYS A 176 -18.96 -3.53 -14.57
N GLU A 177 -20.00 -3.95 -15.25
CA GLU A 177 -20.23 -5.36 -15.49
C GLU A 177 -18.99 -6.04 -16.10
N VAL A 178 -18.63 -7.19 -15.55
CA VAL A 178 -17.53 -8.02 -16.01
C VAL A 178 -18.07 -9.43 -16.21
N GLU A 179 -18.12 -9.86 -17.46
CA GLU A 179 -18.47 -11.24 -17.79
C GLU A 179 -17.27 -12.15 -17.48
N LEU A 180 -17.50 -13.12 -16.60
CA LEU A 180 -16.51 -14.15 -16.25
C LEU A 180 -17.10 -15.53 -16.55
N ASP A 181 -16.43 -16.27 -17.41
CA ASP A 181 -16.73 -17.69 -17.60
C ASP A 181 -16.11 -18.51 -16.45
N LEU A 182 -16.90 -18.68 -15.38
CA LEU A 182 -16.50 -19.40 -14.18
C LEU A 182 -17.25 -20.73 -14.11
N PRO A 183 -16.53 -21.87 -14.22
CA PRO A 183 -17.14 -23.20 -14.20
C PRO A 183 -17.88 -23.54 -12.90
N HIS A 184 -17.49 -22.93 -11.79
CA HIS A 184 -18.03 -23.22 -10.46
C HIS A 184 -18.69 -22.00 -9.84
N ASP A 185 -19.66 -22.23 -8.93
CA ASP A 185 -20.36 -21.17 -8.21
C ASP A 185 -19.65 -20.69 -6.96
N PHE A 186 -18.64 -21.42 -6.49
CA PHE A 186 -17.78 -21.02 -5.39
C PHE A 186 -16.35 -20.81 -5.87
N ASN A 187 -15.94 -19.56 -5.99
CA ASN A 187 -14.59 -19.22 -6.39
C ASN A 187 -13.91 -18.37 -5.33
N PHE A 188 -12.64 -18.67 -5.11
CA PHE A 188 -11.72 -17.78 -4.40
C PHE A 188 -11.10 -16.79 -5.39
N PHE A 189 -10.64 -15.66 -4.89
CA PHE A 189 -10.03 -14.62 -5.69
C PHE A 189 -8.66 -14.23 -5.14
N VAL A 190 -7.71 -14.03 -6.02
CA VAL A 190 -6.37 -13.50 -5.73
C VAL A 190 -6.05 -12.39 -6.70
N THR A 191 -5.53 -11.28 -6.21
CA THR A 191 -4.99 -10.21 -7.07
C THR A 191 -3.64 -9.74 -6.53
N SER A 192 -2.60 -9.94 -7.33
CA SER A 192 -1.23 -9.53 -7.02
C SER A 192 -0.34 -9.66 -8.24
N GLN A 193 0.81 -8.98 -8.23
CA GLN A 193 1.90 -9.30 -9.14
C GLN A 193 2.52 -10.65 -8.78
N TRP A 194 2.98 -11.42 -9.77
CA TRP A 194 3.60 -12.73 -9.54
C TRP A 194 5.08 -12.60 -9.14
N GLY A 195 5.31 -12.26 -7.87
CA GLY A 195 6.64 -12.11 -7.29
C GLY A 195 6.80 -12.91 -6.01
N THR A 196 8.04 -13.10 -5.55
CA THR A 196 8.40 -13.89 -4.36
C THR A 196 7.64 -13.41 -3.12
N ARG A 197 7.65 -12.11 -2.85
CA ARG A 197 6.94 -11.53 -1.70
C ARG A 197 5.44 -11.85 -1.68
N LYS A 198 4.80 -11.93 -2.83
CA LYS A 198 3.35 -12.19 -2.94
C LYS A 198 2.98 -13.65 -2.74
N ASN A 199 3.96 -14.56 -2.71
CA ASN A 199 3.76 -15.98 -2.42
C ASN A 199 2.68 -16.65 -3.29
N LEU A 200 2.53 -16.17 -4.54
CA LEU A 200 1.42 -16.59 -5.40
C LEU A 200 1.55 -18.05 -5.83
N GLU A 201 2.77 -18.55 -6.02
CA GLU A 201 3.01 -19.93 -6.41
C GLU A 201 2.49 -20.93 -5.37
N ASN A 202 2.82 -20.72 -4.08
CA ASN A 202 2.28 -21.54 -3.01
C ASN A 202 0.77 -21.33 -2.83
N THR A 203 0.27 -20.11 -3.03
CA THR A 203 -1.17 -19.84 -3.01
C THR A 203 -1.91 -20.74 -4.00
N ILE A 204 -1.40 -20.87 -5.23
CA ILE A 204 -2.01 -21.70 -6.28
C ILE A 204 -1.79 -23.18 -5.98
N ARG A 205 -0.55 -23.60 -5.67
CA ARG A 205 -0.21 -25.00 -5.43
C ARG A 205 -1.04 -25.58 -4.29
N TRP A 206 -1.01 -24.95 -3.14
CA TRP A 206 -1.75 -25.43 -1.96
C TRP A 206 -3.26 -25.33 -2.12
N PHE A 207 -3.76 -24.37 -2.92
CA PHE A 207 -5.16 -24.33 -3.30
C PHE A 207 -5.56 -25.57 -4.11
N VAL A 208 -4.80 -25.93 -5.13
CA VAL A 208 -5.08 -27.09 -5.98
C VAL A 208 -4.98 -28.38 -5.18
N GLU A 209 -3.96 -28.54 -4.37
CA GLU A 209 -3.77 -29.73 -3.52
C GLU A 209 -4.91 -29.93 -2.53
N GLU A 210 -5.40 -28.86 -1.88
CA GLU A 210 -6.53 -28.94 -0.95
C GLU A 210 -7.86 -29.24 -1.64
N ASN A 211 -8.01 -28.79 -2.88
CA ASN A 211 -9.29 -28.82 -3.58
C ASN A 211 -9.29 -29.75 -4.82
N ILE A 212 -8.35 -30.67 -4.89
CA ILE A 212 -8.11 -31.47 -6.09
C ILE A 212 -9.36 -32.20 -6.61
N ASP A 213 -10.20 -32.66 -5.70
CA ASP A 213 -11.44 -33.40 -5.96
C ASP A 213 -12.73 -32.53 -5.77
N GLN A 214 -12.57 -31.21 -5.59
CA GLN A 214 -13.68 -30.32 -5.29
C GLN A 214 -14.06 -29.45 -6.50
N GLU A 215 -15.36 -29.20 -6.65
CA GLU A 215 -15.94 -28.31 -7.67
C GLU A 215 -15.89 -26.85 -7.19
N VAL A 216 -14.67 -26.28 -7.11
CA VAL A 216 -14.41 -24.90 -6.70
C VAL A 216 -13.39 -24.27 -7.61
N GLY A 217 -13.38 -22.93 -7.69
CA GLY A 217 -12.46 -22.18 -8.54
C GLY A 217 -11.51 -21.27 -7.77
N LEU A 218 -10.39 -20.95 -8.42
CA LEU A 218 -9.49 -19.88 -8.05
C LEU A 218 -9.37 -18.92 -9.23
N VAL A 219 -9.84 -17.70 -9.07
CA VAL A 219 -9.68 -16.61 -10.02
C VAL A 219 -8.43 -15.84 -9.65
N ILE A 220 -7.48 -15.73 -10.57
CA ILE A 220 -6.19 -15.07 -10.34
C ILE A 220 -6.07 -13.87 -11.27
N LYS A 221 -6.10 -12.67 -10.72
CA LYS A 221 -5.77 -11.44 -11.43
C LYS A 221 -4.30 -11.13 -11.20
N THR A 222 -3.46 -11.39 -12.18
CA THR A 222 -2.01 -11.25 -12.05
C THR A 222 -1.34 -10.86 -13.36
N ASN A 223 -0.12 -10.36 -13.23
CA ASN A 223 0.89 -10.25 -14.27
C ASN A 223 2.27 -10.56 -13.65
N SER A 224 3.27 -10.80 -14.46
CA SER A 224 4.65 -10.96 -13.99
C SER A 224 5.34 -9.60 -13.85
N ILE A 225 5.21 -8.73 -14.87
CA ILE A 225 5.83 -7.40 -14.91
C ILE A 225 4.84 -6.35 -15.44
N LYS A 226 4.23 -6.59 -16.61
CA LYS A 226 3.38 -5.64 -17.35
C LYS A 226 2.09 -6.28 -17.84
N ASN A 227 1.17 -5.45 -18.33
CA ASN A 227 -0.09 -5.89 -18.94
C ASN A 227 0.04 -6.17 -20.45
N SER A 228 1.24 -6.53 -20.95
CA SER A 228 1.48 -6.81 -22.36
C SER A 228 1.08 -8.24 -22.76
N VAL A 229 0.90 -8.47 -24.05
CA VAL A 229 0.62 -9.81 -24.61
C VAL A 229 1.76 -10.78 -24.30
N ILE A 230 3.01 -10.33 -24.39
CA ILE A 230 4.21 -11.16 -24.09
C ILE A 230 4.19 -11.59 -22.62
N ASP A 231 3.88 -10.68 -21.70
CA ASP A 231 3.76 -11.00 -20.27
C ASP A 231 2.60 -11.97 -20.03
N ARG A 232 1.47 -11.81 -20.74
CA ARG A 232 0.33 -12.73 -20.66
C ARG A 232 0.74 -14.15 -21.06
N GLU A 233 1.43 -14.31 -22.16
CA GLU A 233 1.91 -15.63 -22.62
C GLU A 233 2.90 -16.24 -21.64
N PHE A 234 3.82 -15.45 -21.10
CA PHE A 234 4.76 -15.89 -20.08
C PHE A 234 4.04 -16.34 -18.80
N THR A 235 3.13 -15.52 -18.29
CA THR A 235 2.34 -15.80 -17.09
C THR A 235 1.46 -17.04 -17.29
N HIS A 236 0.83 -17.18 -18.46
CA HIS A 236 0.03 -18.35 -18.81
C HIS A 236 0.87 -19.63 -18.85
N ARG A 237 2.06 -19.60 -19.49
CA ARG A 237 2.97 -20.76 -19.53
C ARG A 237 3.44 -21.18 -18.13
N ARG A 238 3.75 -20.20 -17.27
CA ARG A 238 4.14 -20.45 -15.89
C ARG A 238 3.00 -21.13 -15.11
N LEU A 239 1.77 -20.63 -15.26
CA LEU A 239 0.59 -21.24 -14.64
C LEU A 239 0.31 -22.64 -15.19
N ALA A 240 0.38 -22.83 -16.50
CA ALA A 240 0.18 -24.12 -17.14
C ALA A 240 1.19 -25.16 -16.66
N ALA A 241 2.47 -24.78 -16.53
CA ALA A 241 3.52 -25.65 -16.01
C ALA A 241 3.22 -26.10 -14.56
N LEU A 242 2.78 -25.17 -13.70
CA LEU A 242 2.37 -25.50 -12.33
C LEU A 242 1.18 -26.47 -12.32
N LEU A 243 0.15 -26.20 -13.13
CA LEU A 243 -1.08 -27.00 -13.15
C LEU A 243 -0.91 -28.34 -13.84
N SER A 244 0.10 -28.53 -14.68
CA SER A 244 0.37 -29.81 -15.36
C SER A 244 0.75 -30.93 -14.38
N THR A 245 1.19 -30.59 -13.17
CA THR A 245 1.47 -31.55 -12.08
C THR A 245 0.21 -32.12 -11.43
N TYR A 246 -0.97 -31.57 -11.77
CA TYR A 246 -2.27 -31.98 -11.21
C TYR A 246 -3.31 -32.23 -12.31
N PRO A 247 -3.11 -33.23 -13.20
CA PRO A 247 -3.96 -33.44 -14.37
C PRO A 247 -5.40 -33.86 -14.00
N GLU A 248 -5.56 -34.58 -12.89
CA GLU A 248 -6.86 -35.13 -12.45
C GLU A 248 -7.70 -34.17 -11.59
N ARG A 249 -7.25 -32.90 -11.43
CA ARG A 249 -7.96 -31.93 -10.61
C ARG A 249 -9.35 -31.62 -11.16
N LYS A 250 -10.35 -31.56 -10.26
CA LYS A 250 -11.69 -31.07 -10.55
C LYS A 250 -11.80 -29.54 -10.34
N CYS A 251 -11.00 -29.00 -9.43
CA CYS A 251 -10.96 -27.55 -9.20
C CYS A 251 -10.44 -26.80 -10.43
N SER A 252 -10.99 -25.62 -10.66
CA SER A 252 -10.58 -24.74 -11.76
C SER A 252 -9.63 -23.65 -11.30
N VAL A 253 -8.73 -23.21 -12.19
CA VAL A 253 -7.90 -22.01 -11.99
C VAL A 253 -8.04 -21.14 -13.22
N VAL A 254 -8.57 -19.94 -13.04
CA VAL A 254 -8.86 -18.98 -14.12
C VAL A 254 -7.90 -17.81 -14.02
N LEU A 255 -7.16 -17.53 -15.09
CA LEU A 255 -6.21 -16.43 -15.20
C LEU A 255 -6.88 -15.20 -15.82
N LEU A 256 -6.90 -14.11 -15.09
CA LEU A 256 -7.22 -12.78 -15.57
C LEU A 256 -5.93 -11.98 -15.72
N HIS A 257 -5.52 -11.70 -16.96
CA HIS A 257 -4.33 -10.93 -17.29
C HIS A 257 -4.71 -9.68 -18.09
N GLY A 258 -3.89 -8.65 -17.98
CA GLY A 258 -4.10 -7.41 -18.70
C GLY A 258 -4.68 -6.30 -17.82
N TYR A 259 -4.98 -5.17 -18.46
CA TYR A 259 -5.57 -4.02 -17.78
C TYR A 259 -7.02 -4.30 -17.40
N MET A 260 -7.39 -3.85 -16.22
CA MET A 260 -8.77 -3.70 -15.78
C MET A 260 -8.91 -2.33 -15.11
N SER A 261 -9.96 -1.62 -15.44
CA SER A 261 -10.31 -0.35 -14.81
C SER A 261 -10.64 -0.53 -13.33
N GLU A 262 -10.60 0.54 -12.55
CA GLU A 262 -11.00 0.49 -11.13
C GLU A 262 -12.43 -0.04 -10.98
N ALA A 263 -13.36 0.37 -11.86
CA ALA A 263 -14.75 -0.09 -11.83
C ALA A 263 -14.88 -1.60 -12.12
N GLU A 264 -14.09 -2.14 -13.03
CA GLU A 264 -14.02 -3.58 -13.31
C GLU A 264 -13.41 -4.36 -12.14
N MET A 265 -12.34 -3.83 -11.52
CA MET A 265 -11.76 -4.42 -10.33
C MET A 265 -12.75 -4.42 -9.15
N GLN A 266 -13.49 -3.33 -8.94
CA GLN A 266 -14.54 -3.26 -7.91
C GLN A 266 -15.67 -4.25 -8.17
N SER A 267 -15.93 -4.60 -9.43
CA SER A 267 -16.90 -5.64 -9.78
C SER A 267 -16.42 -7.04 -9.43
N LEU A 268 -15.12 -7.34 -9.55
CA LEU A 268 -14.56 -8.62 -9.12
C LEU A 268 -14.77 -8.86 -7.62
N TYR A 269 -14.54 -7.85 -6.78
CA TYR A 269 -14.75 -7.96 -5.33
C TYR A 269 -16.23 -8.16 -4.94
N ARG A 270 -17.17 -7.90 -5.86
CA ARG A 270 -18.64 -7.99 -5.64
C ARG A 270 -19.33 -9.04 -6.49
N HIS A 271 -18.55 -9.78 -7.27
CA HIS A 271 -19.09 -10.78 -8.19
C HIS A 271 -19.73 -11.95 -7.44
N ASP A 272 -20.95 -12.35 -7.83
CA ASP A 272 -21.76 -13.35 -7.12
C ASP A 272 -21.07 -14.71 -6.95
N LYS A 273 -20.26 -15.13 -7.93
CA LYS A 273 -19.52 -16.39 -7.87
C LYS A 273 -18.16 -16.27 -7.15
N ILE A 274 -17.68 -15.07 -6.82
CA ILE A 274 -16.47 -14.86 -6.02
C ILE A 274 -16.87 -14.77 -4.55
N LYS A 275 -16.38 -15.71 -3.73
CA LYS A 275 -16.84 -15.89 -2.34
C LYS A 275 -15.85 -15.44 -1.29
N ALA A 276 -14.55 -15.38 -1.60
CA ALA A 276 -13.53 -14.90 -0.69
C ALA A 276 -12.27 -14.43 -1.42
N LEU A 277 -11.61 -13.41 -0.88
CA LEU A 277 -10.25 -13.03 -1.27
C LEU A 277 -9.23 -13.85 -0.48
N ILE A 278 -8.17 -14.27 -1.15
CA ILE A 278 -6.99 -14.89 -0.55
C ILE A 278 -5.77 -13.97 -0.72
N ASN A 279 -5.03 -13.77 0.35
CA ASN A 279 -3.70 -13.15 0.30
C ASN A 279 -2.83 -13.76 1.40
N ILE A 280 -1.88 -14.61 1.02
CA ILE A 280 -0.87 -15.16 1.93
C ILE A 280 0.53 -14.63 1.57
N ALA A 281 0.60 -13.38 1.13
CA ALA A 281 1.86 -12.68 0.91
C ALA A 281 2.69 -12.66 2.20
N HIS A 282 4.01 -12.61 2.06
CA HIS A 282 4.94 -12.53 3.19
C HIS A 282 4.82 -11.21 3.97
N GLY A 283 4.22 -10.19 3.38
CA GLY A 283 3.91 -8.90 3.99
C GLY A 283 3.34 -7.92 2.97
N GLU A 284 2.65 -6.91 3.48
CA GLU A 284 2.08 -5.79 2.73
C GLU A 284 2.40 -4.48 3.43
N GLY A 285 2.82 -3.46 2.71
CA GLY A 285 3.01 -2.13 3.28
C GLY A 285 1.69 -1.56 3.85
N PHE A 286 0.61 -1.75 3.11
CA PHE A 286 -0.77 -1.51 3.56
C PHE A 286 -1.71 -2.66 3.19
N GLY A 287 -1.67 -3.13 1.93
CA GLY A 287 -2.52 -4.21 1.44
C GLY A 287 -3.77 -3.72 0.72
N LEU A 288 -3.63 -2.84 -0.28
CA LEU A 288 -4.75 -2.27 -1.04
C LEU A 288 -5.78 -3.31 -1.52
N PRO A 289 -5.41 -4.49 -2.09
CA PRO A 289 -6.40 -5.49 -2.48
C PRO A 289 -7.21 -6.06 -1.30
N LEU A 290 -6.59 -6.20 -0.13
CA LEU A 290 -7.29 -6.63 1.09
C LEU A 290 -8.23 -5.54 1.60
N PHE A 291 -7.81 -4.29 1.48
CA PHE A 291 -8.62 -3.13 1.85
C PHE A 291 -9.84 -2.97 0.95
N ASP A 292 -9.67 -3.12 -0.37
CA ASP A 292 -10.76 -3.10 -1.35
C ASP A 292 -11.77 -4.24 -1.09
N ALA A 293 -11.28 -5.44 -0.75
CA ALA A 293 -12.12 -6.57 -0.37
C ALA A 293 -12.90 -6.29 0.93
N ALA A 294 -12.25 -5.71 1.93
CA ALA A 294 -12.89 -5.32 3.18
C ALA A 294 -13.98 -4.27 2.94
N ALA A 295 -13.70 -3.23 2.17
CA ALA A 295 -14.64 -2.19 1.80
C ALA A 295 -15.82 -2.73 0.96
N ALA A 296 -15.59 -3.74 0.13
CA ALA A 296 -16.62 -4.44 -0.64
C ALA A 296 -17.47 -5.38 0.23
N GLY A 297 -16.94 -5.87 1.35
CA GLY A 297 -17.58 -6.87 2.21
C GLY A 297 -17.36 -8.31 1.72
N LEU A 298 -16.27 -8.53 0.98
CA LEU A 298 -15.85 -9.86 0.56
C LEU A 298 -15.09 -10.53 1.72
N PRO A 299 -15.43 -11.77 2.12
CA PRO A 299 -14.65 -12.52 3.10
C PRO A 299 -13.18 -12.65 2.73
N ILE A 300 -12.29 -12.63 3.72
CA ILE A 300 -10.84 -12.59 3.51
C ILE A 300 -10.17 -13.76 4.22
N ILE A 301 -9.21 -14.40 3.54
CA ILE A 301 -8.25 -15.37 4.09
C ILE A 301 -6.87 -14.75 3.97
N THR A 302 -6.21 -14.49 5.10
CA THR A 302 -4.86 -13.90 5.09
C THR A 302 -4.08 -14.18 6.38
N VAL A 303 -2.78 -13.87 6.37
CA VAL A 303 -1.94 -13.83 7.56
C VAL A 303 -2.21 -12.55 8.36
N GLY A 304 -2.16 -12.62 9.69
CA GLY A 304 -2.29 -11.44 10.57
C GLY A 304 -0.96 -10.74 10.78
N TRP A 305 -0.31 -10.28 9.70
CA TRP A 305 1.02 -9.70 9.69
C TRP A 305 1.07 -8.44 8.82
N SER A 306 1.89 -7.46 9.23
CA SER A 306 2.20 -6.22 8.52
C SER A 306 1.03 -5.23 8.35
N GLY A 307 1.07 -4.38 7.32
CA GLY A 307 0.21 -3.20 7.19
C GLY A 307 -1.29 -3.47 7.14
N GLN A 308 -1.72 -4.62 6.62
CA GLN A 308 -3.14 -4.97 6.59
C GLN A 308 -3.79 -5.14 7.96
N CYS A 309 -2.97 -5.29 9.02
CA CYS A 309 -3.50 -5.42 10.37
C CYS A 309 -4.27 -4.17 10.83
N ASP A 310 -3.93 -3.00 10.31
CA ASP A 310 -4.55 -1.73 10.71
C ASP A 310 -6.05 -1.65 10.38
N PHE A 311 -6.50 -2.38 9.36
CA PHE A 311 -7.91 -2.36 8.96
C PHE A 311 -8.60 -3.74 9.01
N LEU A 312 -7.87 -4.83 9.27
CA LEU A 312 -8.46 -6.17 9.42
C LEU A 312 -8.77 -6.54 10.88
N PHE A 313 -8.18 -5.80 11.83
CA PHE A 313 -8.49 -5.93 13.25
C PHE A 313 -9.36 -4.76 13.70
N MET A 314 -10.66 -5.01 13.83
CA MET A 314 -11.64 -4.01 14.23
C MET A 314 -11.64 -3.81 15.75
N PRO A 315 -11.62 -2.55 16.25
CA PRO A 315 -11.75 -2.29 17.66
C PRO A 315 -13.18 -2.60 18.16
N GLU A 316 -13.30 -3.43 19.18
CA GLU A 316 -14.55 -3.77 19.84
C GLU A 316 -14.45 -3.60 21.34
N LYS A 317 -15.52 -3.09 21.98
CA LYS A 317 -15.62 -3.05 23.43
C LYS A 317 -15.99 -4.43 23.98
N ASP A 318 -15.21 -4.95 24.92
CA ASP A 318 -15.58 -6.14 25.65
C ASP A 318 -16.68 -5.84 26.71
N LYS A 319 -17.18 -6.88 27.38
CA LYS A 319 -18.22 -6.74 28.41
C LYS A 319 -17.83 -5.80 29.58
N LYS A 320 -16.53 -5.50 29.71
CA LYS A 320 -15.99 -4.61 30.74
C LYS A 320 -15.65 -3.21 30.19
N GLY A 321 -16.08 -2.89 28.95
CA GLY A 321 -15.84 -1.61 28.28
C GLY A 321 -14.41 -1.42 27.72
N ARG A 322 -13.53 -2.44 27.80
CA ARG A 322 -12.16 -2.35 27.29
C ARG A 322 -12.14 -2.60 25.77
N ILE A 323 -11.41 -1.76 25.04
CA ILE A 323 -11.23 -1.92 23.60
C ILE A 323 -10.27 -3.06 23.33
N LYS A 324 -10.69 -4.03 22.51
CA LYS A 324 -9.90 -5.14 22.00
C LYS A 324 -9.94 -5.15 20.49
N GLN A 325 -8.80 -5.41 19.88
CA GLN A 325 -8.68 -5.60 18.44
C GLN A 325 -9.12 -7.02 18.06
N LYS A 326 -10.21 -7.13 17.32
CA LYS A 326 -10.74 -8.42 16.88
C LYS A 326 -10.57 -8.62 15.39
N ALA A 327 -9.98 -9.74 15.00
CA ALA A 327 -9.85 -10.13 13.61
C ALA A 327 -11.22 -10.33 12.96
N LYS A 328 -11.45 -9.67 11.83
CA LYS A 328 -12.66 -9.79 10.99
C LYS A 328 -12.38 -10.56 9.70
N PHE A 329 -11.43 -11.46 9.73
CA PHE A 329 -10.99 -12.29 8.62
C PHE A 329 -10.64 -13.70 9.10
N LEU A 330 -10.53 -14.66 8.19
CA LEU A 330 -10.06 -16.00 8.50
C LEU A 330 -8.53 -16.02 8.49
N LYS A 331 -7.96 -16.22 9.67
CA LYS A 331 -6.52 -16.20 9.88
C LYS A 331 -5.84 -17.45 9.32
N VAL A 332 -4.70 -17.23 8.69
CA VAL A 332 -3.71 -18.25 8.38
C VAL A 332 -2.54 -18.07 9.35
N ASP A 333 -2.14 -19.14 10.01
CA ASP A 333 -0.98 -19.14 10.89
C ASP A 333 0.31 -18.98 10.08
N PHE A 334 1.31 -18.37 10.69
CA PHE A 334 2.58 -18.07 10.05
C PHE A 334 3.72 -18.11 11.06
N ASP A 335 4.94 -18.26 10.56
CA ASP A 335 6.17 -18.02 11.31
C ASP A 335 6.85 -16.77 10.76
N VAL A 336 7.47 -15.98 11.65
CA VAL A 336 8.37 -14.89 11.21
C VAL A 336 9.76 -15.50 11.08
N ALA A 337 10.28 -15.53 9.85
CA ALA A 337 11.54 -16.15 9.50
C ALA A 337 12.32 -15.31 8.48
N PRO A 338 13.62 -15.54 8.27
CA PRO A 338 14.44 -14.78 7.33
C PRO A 338 13.83 -14.72 5.94
N VAL A 339 14.04 -13.58 5.28
CA VAL A 339 13.68 -13.39 3.88
C VAL A 339 14.46 -14.37 3.01
N GLN A 340 13.79 -14.96 2.02
CA GLN A 340 14.42 -15.88 1.08
C GLN A 340 15.48 -15.16 0.24
N PRO A 341 16.62 -15.80 -0.08
CA PRO A 341 17.71 -15.19 -0.85
C PRO A 341 17.28 -14.57 -2.19
N GLU A 342 16.33 -15.20 -2.87
CA GLU A 342 15.80 -14.72 -4.15
C GLU A 342 14.94 -13.45 -4.05
N ALA A 343 14.57 -13.05 -2.84
CA ALA A 343 13.86 -11.80 -2.57
C ALA A 343 14.78 -10.69 -2.05
N HIS A 344 16.05 -10.97 -1.80
CA HIS A 344 16.99 -9.95 -1.37
C HIS A 344 17.13 -8.86 -2.43
N TRP A 345 17.05 -7.62 -1.97
CA TRP A 345 17.22 -6.44 -2.81
C TRP A 345 18.01 -5.40 -2.02
N GLY A 346 19.32 -5.34 -2.29
CA GLY A 346 20.24 -4.48 -1.56
C GLY A 346 19.75 -3.02 -1.47
N GLY A 347 19.78 -2.46 -0.29
CA GLY A 347 19.26 -1.13 0.00
C GLY A 347 17.73 -1.02 0.07
N VAL A 348 16.99 -2.16 0.00
CA VAL A 348 15.53 -2.20 0.15
C VAL A 348 15.11 -3.38 1.03
N ILE A 349 15.39 -4.61 0.61
CA ILE A 349 15.09 -5.84 1.36
C ILE A 349 16.39 -6.47 1.80
N GLU A 350 16.76 -6.22 3.05
CA GLU A 350 18.04 -6.65 3.59
C GLU A 350 18.07 -8.15 3.95
N PRO A 351 19.22 -8.83 3.75
CA PRO A 351 19.36 -10.27 4.04
C PRO A 351 19.11 -10.65 5.50
N ASP A 352 19.36 -9.74 6.44
CA ASP A 352 19.17 -9.94 7.87
C ASP A 352 17.78 -9.55 8.37
N SER A 353 16.86 -9.27 7.46
CA SER A 353 15.46 -9.01 7.76
C SER A 353 14.61 -10.28 7.68
N SER A 354 13.43 -10.24 8.28
CA SER A 354 12.48 -11.35 8.31
C SER A 354 11.09 -10.87 7.90
N TRP A 355 10.24 -11.79 7.49
CA TRP A 355 8.84 -11.57 7.20
C TRP A 355 7.98 -12.79 7.52
N ALA A 356 6.66 -12.72 7.29
CA ALA A 356 5.75 -13.81 7.58
C ALA A 356 5.82 -14.92 6.52
N HIS A 357 5.98 -16.16 6.98
CA HIS A 357 5.86 -17.36 6.17
C HIS A 357 4.59 -18.10 6.55
N ALA A 358 3.58 -18.06 5.69
CA ALA A 358 2.31 -18.74 5.91
C ALA A 358 2.50 -20.25 6.05
N LYS A 359 1.78 -20.86 7.00
CA LYS A 359 1.80 -22.32 7.20
C LYS A 359 0.83 -23.00 6.26
N GLU A 360 1.34 -23.92 5.44
CA GLU A 360 0.57 -24.66 4.45
C GLU A 360 -0.68 -25.33 5.05
N GLY A 361 -0.52 -26.09 6.14
CA GLY A 361 -1.63 -26.79 6.79
C GLY A 361 -2.70 -25.85 7.30
N SER A 362 -2.32 -24.68 7.85
CA SER A 362 -3.26 -23.65 8.28
C SER A 362 -4.00 -23.02 7.12
N TYR A 363 -3.30 -22.75 6.01
CA TYR A 363 -3.92 -22.22 4.79
C TYR A 363 -4.92 -23.20 4.17
N LYS A 364 -4.54 -24.47 4.01
CA LYS A 364 -5.44 -25.53 3.52
C LYS A 364 -6.68 -25.68 4.41
N MET A 365 -6.50 -25.65 5.74
CA MET A 365 -7.61 -25.65 6.68
C MET A 365 -8.50 -24.43 6.54
N ALA A 366 -7.93 -23.24 6.31
CA ALA A 366 -8.69 -22.01 6.09
C ALA A 366 -9.54 -22.07 4.80
N LEU A 367 -9.01 -22.62 3.70
CA LEU A 367 -9.78 -22.87 2.48
C LEU A 367 -11.02 -23.76 2.75
N ARG A 368 -10.82 -24.86 3.47
CA ARG A 368 -11.87 -25.80 3.85
C ARG A 368 -12.92 -25.18 4.74
N LYS A 369 -12.51 -24.40 5.75
CA LYS A 369 -13.41 -23.66 6.63
C LYS A 369 -14.21 -22.61 5.88
N MET A 370 -13.58 -21.84 5.01
CA MET A 370 -14.26 -20.82 4.21
C MET A 370 -15.37 -21.43 3.36
N ARG A 371 -15.17 -22.60 2.75
CA ARG A 371 -16.20 -23.29 1.98
C ARG A 371 -17.36 -23.79 2.86
N LYS A 372 -17.04 -24.43 4.00
CA LYS A 372 -18.04 -25.07 4.87
C LYS A 372 -18.83 -24.07 5.71
N GLU A 373 -18.19 -23.01 6.16
CA GLU A 373 -18.71 -22.05 7.13
C GLU A 373 -18.83 -20.63 6.52
N HIS A 374 -19.00 -20.54 5.20
CA HIS A 374 -18.99 -19.27 4.46
C HIS A 374 -19.95 -18.22 5.05
N HIS A 375 -21.11 -18.63 5.54
CA HIS A 375 -22.09 -17.73 6.16
C HIS A 375 -21.53 -16.99 7.39
N ILE A 376 -20.67 -17.63 8.19
CA ILE A 376 -20.03 -17.02 9.36
C ILE A 376 -19.08 -15.90 8.88
N TYR A 377 -18.22 -16.21 7.88
CA TYR A 377 -17.25 -15.25 7.37
C TYR A 377 -17.89 -14.10 6.59
N ARG A 378 -19.04 -14.36 5.95
CA ARG A 378 -19.88 -13.28 5.38
C ARG A 378 -20.40 -12.34 6.47
N GLY A 379 -20.76 -12.85 7.64
CA GLY A 379 -21.16 -12.03 8.78
C GLY A 379 -20.01 -11.11 9.24
N LEU A 380 -18.81 -11.67 9.45
CA LEU A 380 -17.63 -10.91 9.82
C LEU A 380 -17.25 -9.87 8.75
N ALA A 381 -17.30 -10.25 7.47
CA ALA A 381 -17.01 -9.33 6.37
C ALA A 381 -18.01 -8.16 6.27
N LYS A 382 -19.29 -8.40 6.62
CA LYS A 382 -20.32 -7.35 6.68
C LYS A 382 -20.03 -6.34 7.79
N GLU A 383 -19.61 -6.81 8.96
CA GLU A 383 -19.20 -5.93 10.06
C GLU A 383 -17.97 -5.12 9.71
N LEU A 384 -16.95 -5.78 9.13
CA LEU A 384 -15.73 -5.14 8.67
C LEU A 384 -16.01 -4.06 7.61
N LYS A 385 -16.85 -4.39 6.61
CA LYS A 385 -17.29 -3.43 5.59
C LYS A 385 -17.86 -2.16 6.18
N LYS A 386 -18.77 -2.30 7.14
CA LYS A 386 -19.40 -1.15 7.79
C LYS A 386 -18.34 -0.28 8.44
N TRP A 387 -17.51 -0.85 9.29
CA TRP A 387 -16.49 -0.12 10.03
C TRP A 387 -15.46 0.55 9.11
N VAL A 388 -14.96 -0.18 8.11
CA VAL A 388 -13.97 0.35 7.15
C VAL A 388 -14.54 1.54 6.38
N ASN A 389 -15.78 1.43 5.86
CA ASN A 389 -16.41 2.51 5.09
C ASN A 389 -16.77 3.73 5.95
N GLU A 390 -17.02 3.56 7.26
CA GLU A 390 -17.29 4.66 8.19
C GLU A 390 -16.00 5.32 8.70
N THR A 391 -14.91 4.56 8.85
CA THR A 391 -13.65 5.04 9.44
C THR A 391 -12.72 5.67 8.41
N PHE A 392 -12.54 5.01 7.26
CA PHE A 392 -11.57 5.40 6.24
C PHE A 392 -12.21 6.19 5.09
N THR A 393 -13.06 7.16 5.42
CA THR A 393 -13.66 8.03 4.42
C THR A 393 -12.61 8.94 3.76
N SER A 394 -12.86 9.39 2.54
CA SER A 394 -11.97 10.36 1.87
C SER A 394 -11.81 11.63 2.70
N GLU A 395 -12.89 12.13 3.29
CA GLU A 395 -12.86 13.32 4.15
C GLU A 395 -11.92 13.13 5.35
N ASN A 396 -12.06 12.01 6.07
CA ASN A 396 -11.22 11.72 7.23
C ASN A 396 -9.74 11.57 6.84
N GLN A 397 -9.47 10.80 5.76
CA GLN A 397 -8.08 10.53 5.36
C GLN A 397 -7.40 11.74 4.74
N TYR A 398 -8.13 12.58 3.99
CA TYR A 398 -7.59 13.84 3.46
C TYR A 398 -7.26 14.81 4.60
N LYS A 399 -8.15 14.94 5.58
CA LYS A 399 -7.90 15.74 6.77
C LYS A 399 -6.65 15.27 7.51
N GLN A 400 -6.56 13.97 7.82
CA GLN A 400 -5.39 13.40 8.49
C GLN A 400 -4.10 13.60 7.68
N PHE A 401 -4.17 13.49 6.36
CA PHE A 401 -2.99 13.70 5.51
C PHE A 401 -2.53 15.15 5.54
N VAL A 402 -3.45 16.11 5.43
CA VAL A 402 -3.15 17.54 5.50
C VAL A 402 -2.55 17.90 6.86
N GLU A 403 -3.13 17.42 7.97
CA GLU A 403 -2.60 17.62 9.32
C GLU A 403 -1.21 17.01 9.52
N ALA A 404 -0.97 15.82 8.94
CA ALA A 404 0.34 15.19 8.96
C ALA A 404 1.36 15.92 8.07
N PHE A 405 0.93 16.53 6.99
CA PHE A 405 1.79 17.22 6.02
C PHE A 405 2.11 18.65 6.43
N ASP A 406 1.16 19.37 7.01
CA ASP A 406 1.34 20.76 7.44
C ASP A 406 2.25 20.83 8.68
N TYR A 407 3.54 20.81 8.39
CA TYR A 407 4.61 20.80 9.38
C TYR A 407 5.29 22.15 9.41
N ASP A 408 5.06 22.89 10.48
CA ASP A 408 5.86 24.05 10.79
C ASP A 408 7.20 23.54 11.38
N SER A 409 8.29 23.82 10.67
CA SER A 409 9.63 23.47 11.13
C SER A 409 9.87 24.08 12.53
N PRO A 410 10.53 23.36 13.46
CA PRO A 410 10.95 23.93 14.75
C PRO A 410 11.70 25.24 14.61
N ASP A 411 12.44 25.43 13.51
CA ASP A 411 13.16 26.66 13.22
C ASP A 411 12.24 27.83 12.87
N VAL A 412 11.11 27.56 12.18
CA VAL A 412 10.05 28.57 11.92
C VAL A 412 9.41 28.98 13.22
N TRP A 413 9.04 27.99 14.07
CA TRP A 413 8.47 28.26 15.39
C TRP A 413 9.42 29.02 16.32
N LEU A 414 10.71 28.69 16.30
CA LEU A 414 11.75 29.42 17.04
C LEU A 414 11.97 30.83 16.48
N SER A 415 11.84 31.06 15.18
CA SER A 415 11.92 32.41 14.60
C SER A 415 10.71 33.26 14.97
N GLU A 416 9.50 32.69 14.95
CA GLU A 416 8.27 33.36 15.40
C GLU A 416 8.31 33.68 16.89
N LEU A 417 8.81 32.76 17.74
CA LEU A 417 9.05 33.04 19.15
C LEU A 417 10.09 34.14 19.35
N GLY A 418 11.15 34.17 18.56
CA GLY A 418 12.18 35.20 18.58
C GLY A 418 11.64 36.59 18.19
N ASP A 419 10.69 36.63 17.28
CA ASP A 419 10.02 37.88 16.87
C ASP A 419 9.00 38.36 17.93
N ILE A 420 8.27 37.43 18.54
CA ILE A 420 7.39 37.74 19.69
C ILE A 420 8.21 38.27 20.89
N VAL A 421 9.35 37.66 21.18
CA VAL A 421 10.21 38.12 22.28
C VAL A 421 10.74 39.53 22.02
N LYS A 422 11.12 39.88 20.78
CA LYS A 422 11.55 41.23 20.39
C LYS A 422 10.43 42.28 20.44
N GLU A 423 9.19 41.86 20.32
CA GLU A 423 8.03 42.78 20.45
C GLU A 423 7.72 43.15 21.93
N TYR A 424 8.24 42.35 22.87
CA TYR A 424 8.06 42.57 24.32
C TYR A 424 9.33 43.08 25.02
N GLU A 425 10.47 43.25 24.34
CA GLU A 425 11.67 44.00 24.77
C GLU A 425 11.60 45.47 24.30
#